data_618295e65afc531d4d32d04ab8aa0f14
#
_entry.id   618295e65afc531d4d32d04ab8aa0f14
#
_cell.length_a   1.000
_cell.length_b   1.000
_cell.length_c   1.000
_cell.angle_alpha   90.00
_cell.angle_beta   90.00
_cell.angle_gamma   90.00
#
_symmetry.space_group_name_H-M   'P 1'
#
loop_
_entity.id
_entity.type
_entity.pdbx_description
1 polymer ?
#
loop_
_entity_poly.entity_id
_entity_poly.type
_entity_poly.pdbx_seq_one_letter_code
_entity_poly.pdbx_strand_id
1 'polypeptide(L)'
;MIRQQRSISREIELEGLGLHTGNNIHLKIKPAPPNSGIKFIRVDGPEPVEIPALVTEIPLNSQSQRNTTVGGNDGVHTVEHILAACYGLQLDNLTIEIDGNEPPEPEGGNYSRYVKAFLEAGIENQGVPADVFVVDQAITYRNGDVEIQAVPDDNFRVSFTIQYENPNIGTQFATFEITPDLFEKEIAPARTFVLWEDVEELREMGLIKGGSLDNAVVFKEDGVMNDTPLRFPDECVRHKVLDLLGDLSLLGAPIRGHIHAVKSGHATNVAFVRQMKEIWESKKRSAVSTAAGTWDINLIQEIMPHRYPFLLVDRIIELEDKKRLVAIKNVTINEPFFIGHFPGHPIMPAVLIIEAMAQSGGVLLLNTVDDPKKYLVYFTRVDKAKFRRPVLPGDQLRFELELLSLR
;
A
#
# COMPACT_ATOMS: atom_id res chain seq x y z
N MET A 1 18.63 -12.95 5.39
CA MET A 1 17.64 -13.99 5.76
C MET A 1 16.25 -13.49 5.34
N ILE A 2 15.38 -14.39 4.85
CA ILE A 2 13.98 -14.04 4.54
C ILE A 2 13.27 -13.80 5.87
N ARG A 3 12.62 -12.62 6.03
CA ARG A 3 11.84 -12.29 7.21
C ARG A 3 10.67 -13.29 7.37
N GLN A 4 10.50 -13.82 8.56
CA GLN A 4 9.36 -14.68 8.88
C GLN A 4 8.20 -13.84 9.43
N GLN A 5 6.96 -14.30 9.21
CA GLN A 5 5.78 -13.72 9.84
C GLN A 5 5.83 -13.94 11.37
N ARG A 6 5.24 -12.99 12.09
CA ARG A 6 5.26 -12.98 13.56
C ARG A 6 3.87 -12.72 14.13
N SER A 7 3.64 -13.32 15.29
CA SER A 7 2.49 -13.04 16.15
C SER A 7 2.95 -12.97 17.61
N ILE A 8 2.02 -12.66 18.52
CA ILE A 8 2.26 -12.82 19.96
C ILE A 8 2.04 -14.27 20.37
N SER A 9 2.71 -14.71 21.45
CA SER A 9 2.61 -16.10 21.92
C SER A 9 1.41 -16.34 22.85
N ARG A 10 0.86 -15.31 23.47
CA ARG A 10 -0.31 -15.37 24.36
C ARG A 10 -1.14 -14.09 24.27
N GLU A 11 -2.41 -14.17 24.62
CA GLU A 11 -3.33 -13.04 24.63
C GLU A 11 -2.95 -11.97 25.64
N ILE A 12 -3.36 -10.73 25.37
CA ILE A 12 -3.13 -9.54 26.18
C ILE A 12 -4.46 -8.83 26.39
N GLU A 13 -4.67 -8.28 27.57
CA GLU A 13 -5.78 -7.39 27.87
C GLU A 13 -5.24 -6.01 28.26
N LEU A 14 -5.84 -4.95 27.71
CA LEU A 14 -5.50 -3.57 27.97
C LEU A 14 -6.78 -2.76 28.17
N GLU A 15 -6.74 -1.82 29.12
CA GLU A 15 -7.85 -0.89 29.39
C GLU A 15 -7.33 0.54 29.39
N GLY A 16 -8.20 1.46 29.05
CA GLY A 16 -7.94 2.90 29.12
C GLY A 16 -9.00 3.75 28.43
N LEU A 17 -8.77 5.05 28.35
CA LEU A 17 -9.69 5.99 27.71
C LEU A 17 -9.31 6.21 26.25
N GLY A 18 -10.31 6.25 25.37
CA GLY A 18 -10.11 6.70 24.00
C GLY A 18 -9.73 8.18 23.97
N LEU A 19 -8.77 8.54 23.10
CA LEU A 19 -8.26 9.92 22.99
C LEU A 19 -9.36 10.91 22.60
N HIS A 20 -10.14 10.58 21.57
CA HIS A 20 -11.17 11.48 21.05
C HIS A 20 -12.52 11.27 21.72
N THR A 21 -12.90 10.04 21.99
CA THR A 21 -14.20 9.69 22.56
C THR A 21 -14.29 9.90 24.06
N GLY A 22 -13.17 9.71 24.79
CA GLY A 22 -13.11 9.72 26.24
C GLY A 22 -13.84 8.55 26.90
N ASN A 23 -14.27 7.54 26.13
CA ASN A 23 -14.89 6.34 26.65
C ASN A 23 -13.84 5.40 27.24
N ASN A 24 -14.25 4.67 28.30
CA ASN A 24 -13.43 3.55 28.81
C ASN A 24 -13.54 2.39 27.85
N ILE A 25 -12.41 1.89 27.37
CA ILE A 25 -12.30 0.87 26.34
C ILE A 25 -11.47 -0.28 26.88
N HIS A 26 -11.94 -1.50 26.61
CA HIS A 26 -11.20 -2.73 26.86
C HIS A 26 -10.79 -3.37 25.54
N LEU A 27 -9.48 -3.63 25.40
CA LEU A 27 -8.91 -4.37 24.29
C LEU A 27 -8.50 -5.78 24.76
N LYS A 28 -8.83 -6.76 23.94
CA LYS A 28 -8.28 -8.11 24.04
C LYS A 28 -7.55 -8.47 22.75
N ILE A 29 -6.24 -8.59 22.83
CA ILE A 29 -5.38 -8.87 21.68
C ILE A 29 -4.96 -10.33 21.72
N LYS A 30 -5.23 -11.06 20.63
CA LYS A 30 -5.00 -12.50 20.51
C LYS A 30 -4.01 -12.80 19.41
N PRO A 31 -3.19 -13.86 19.53
CA PRO A 31 -2.41 -14.36 18.42
C PRO A 31 -3.34 -14.81 17.29
N ALA A 32 -2.87 -14.66 16.05
CA ALA A 32 -3.62 -15.09 14.89
C ALA A 32 -2.76 -15.98 13.96
N PRO A 33 -3.35 -16.87 13.17
CA PRO A 33 -2.62 -17.77 12.28
C PRO A 33 -1.79 -17.02 11.25
N PRO A 34 -0.75 -17.64 10.64
CA PRO A 34 -0.03 -17.08 9.51
C PRO A 34 -0.98 -16.68 8.36
N ASN A 35 -0.67 -15.58 7.70
CA ASN A 35 -1.43 -15.01 6.57
C ASN A 35 -2.83 -14.46 6.92
N SER A 36 -3.16 -14.31 8.21
CA SER A 36 -4.43 -13.69 8.62
C SER A 36 -4.40 -12.16 8.64
N GLY A 37 -3.20 -11.57 8.71
CA GLY A 37 -3.04 -10.13 8.88
C GLY A 37 -3.47 -9.64 10.26
N ILE A 38 -3.56 -8.33 10.44
CA ILE A 38 -4.10 -7.69 11.63
C ILE A 38 -5.55 -7.31 11.35
N LYS A 39 -6.44 -7.62 12.30
CA LYS A 39 -7.85 -7.26 12.22
C LYS A 39 -8.41 -6.84 13.57
N PHE A 40 -9.33 -5.90 13.53
CA PHE A 40 -10.16 -5.54 14.66
C PHE A 40 -11.45 -6.37 14.65
N ILE A 41 -11.96 -6.70 15.84
CA ILE A 41 -13.30 -7.27 16.02
C ILE A 41 -14.03 -6.38 17.04
N ARG A 42 -15.00 -5.62 16.57
CA ARG A 42 -15.89 -4.85 17.45
C ARG A 42 -16.89 -5.79 18.11
N VAL A 43 -16.94 -5.75 19.46
CA VAL A 43 -17.78 -6.62 20.27
C VAL A 43 -18.85 -5.85 21.08
N ASP A 44 -18.97 -4.54 20.89
CA ASP A 44 -19.92 -3.66 21.56
C ASP A 44 -21.32 -3.65 20.88
N GLY A 45 -21.48 -4.30 19.72
CA GLY A 45 -22.74 -4.47 19.01
C GLY A 45 -23.44 -5.80 19.31
N PRO A 46 -24.64 -6.02 18.75
CA PRO A 46 -25.39 -7.26 18.90
C PRO A 46 -24.70 -8.48 18.26
N GLU A 47 -23.91 -8.24 17.22
CA GLU A 47 -23.09 -9.22 16.52
C GLU A 47 -21.65 -8.67 16.41
N PRO A 48 -20.61 -9.51 16.57
CA PRO A 48 -19.24 -9.07 16.34
C PRO A 48 -18.99 -8.67 14.89
N VAL A 49 -18.31 -7.54 14.69
CA VAL A 49 -17.96 -7.02 13.34
C VAL A 49 -16.46 -7.14 13.15
N GLU A 50 -16.03 -7.93 12.16
CA GLU A 50 -14.66 -8.07 11.77
C GLU A 50 -14.25 -6.99 10.77
N ILE A 51 -13.14 -6.28 11.05
CA ILE A 51 -12.63 -5.16 10.25
C ILE A 51 -11.13 -5.39 10.04
N PRO A 52 -10.69 -5.80 8.84
CA PRO A 52 -9.27 -5.90 8.52
C PRO A 52 -8.55 -4.54 8.66
N ALA A 53 -7.36 -4.53 9.23
CA ALA A 53 -6.54 -3.34 9.31
C ALA A 53 -5.83 -3.10 7.96
N LEU A 54 -6.62 -2.79 6.93
CA LEU A 54 -6.15 -2.58 5.56
C LEU A 54 -6.68 -1.25 5.00
N VAL A 55 -5.90 -0.65 4.12
CA VAL A 55 -6.28 0.60 3.45
C VAL A 55 -7.56 0.46 2.59
N THR A 56 -7.92 -0.74 2.18
CA THR A 56 -9.16 -1.06 1.45
C THR A 56 -10.41 -0.86 2.30
N GLU A 57 -10.28 -0.97 3.62
CA GLU A 57 -11.38 -0.79 4.58
C GLU A 57 -11.65 0.69 4.91
N ILE A 58 -10.85 1.61 4.38
CA ILE A 58 -11.07 3.05 4.53
C ILE A 58 -11.90 3.55 3.35
N PRO A 59 -13.08 4.17 3.57
CA PRO A 59 -13.88 4.74 2.48
C PRO A 59 -13.11 5.78 1.65
N LEU A 60 -13.34 5.81 0.33
CA LEU A 60 -12.66 6.74 -0.58
C LEU A 60 -12.93 8.22 -0.26
N ASN A 61 -14.09 8.51 0.32
CA ASN A 61 -14.51 9.87 0.69
C ASN A 61 -14.17 10.21 2.16
N SER A 62 -13.43 9.35 2.86
CA SER A 62 -13.02 9.66 4.23
C SER A 62 -12.10 10.88 4.23
N GLN A 63 -12.53 11.95 4.89
CA GLN A 63 -11.81 13.22 5.00
C GLN A 63 -11.20 13.41 6.39
N SER A 64 -11.11 12.35 7.22
CA SER A 64 -10.49 12.48 8.53
C SER A 64 -9.04 12.93 8.38
N GLN A 65 -8.76 14.17 8.78
CA GLN A 65 -7.42 14.74 8.76
C GLN A 65 -6.68 14.51 10.08
N ARG A 66 -7.40 14.13 11.14
CA ARG A 66 -6.91 14.12 12.52
C ARG A 66 -6.63 12.72 13.07
N ASN A 67 -7.18 11.68 12.46
CA ASN A 67 -6.94 10.28 12.82
C ASN A 67 -7.18 9.35 11.63
N THR A 68 -6.82 8.10 11.78
CA THR A 68 -7.07 7.04 10.79
C THR A 68 -8.21 6.15 11.28
N THR A 69 -9.21 5.93 10.40
CA THR A 69 -10.40 5.12 10.68
C THR A 69 -10.51 4.00 9.67
N VAL A 70 -10.67 2.75 10.13
CA VAL A 70 -10.96 1.58 9.29
C VAL A 70 -12.39 1.12 9.52
N GLY A 71 -13.06 0.55 8.49
CA GLY A 71 -14.42 0.01 8.59
C GLY A 71 -15.57 1.04 8.46
N GLY A 72 -15.26 2.28 8.07
CA GLY A 72 -16.28 3.30 7.83
C GLY A 72 -17.06 3.73 9.09
N ASN A 73 -18.39 3.87 8.99
CA ASN A 73 -19.24 4.40 10.08
C ASN A 73 -19.28 3.49 11.33
N ASP A 74 -19.24 2.18 11.12
CA ASP A 74 -19.22 1.19 12.21
C ASP A 74 -17.77 0.76 12.55
N GLY A 75 -16.79 1.56 12.12
CA GLY A 75 -15.40 1.28 12.16
C GLY A 75 -14.73 1.51 13.50
N VAL A 76 -13.40 1.37 13.47
CA VAL A 76 -12.49 1.70 14.58
C VAL A 76 -11.70 2.93 14.18
N HIS A 77 -11.73 3.96 15.03
CA HIS A 77 -11.04 5.23 14.88
C HIS A 77 -9.67 5.21 15.55
N THR A 78 -8.79 6.14 15.19
CA THR A 78 -7.48 6.34 15.86
C THR A 78 -6.65 5.07 15.96
N VAL A 79 -6.67 4.28 14.88
CA VAL A 79 -5.99 2.97 14.84
C VAL A 79 -4.47 3.10 14.66
N GLU A 80 -3.98 4.26 14.22
CA GLU A 80 -2.59 4.52 13.87
C GLU A 80 -1.62 4.20 14.99
N HIS A 81 -1.94 4.51 16.22
CA HIS A 81 -1.02 4.35 17.36
C HIS A 81 -0.77 2.88 17.70
N ILE A 82 -1.82 2.07 17.83
CA ILE A 82 -1.67 0.64 18.11
C ILE A 82 -1.07 -0.09 16.89
N LEU A 83 -1.45 0.31 15.68
CA LEU A 83 -0.90 -0.26 14.46
C LEU A 83 0.58 0.11 14.29
N ALA A 84 1.01 1.32 14.70
CA ALA A 84 2.42 1.69 14.73
C ALA A 84 3.22 0.77 15.66
N ALA A 85 2.68 0.42 16.83
CA ALA A 85 3.33 -0.51 17.75
C ALA A 85 3.43 -1.93 17.14
N CYS A 86 2.38 -2.41 16.49
CA CYS A 86 2.41 -3.69 15.76
C CYS A 86 3.47 -3.67 14.65
N TYR A 87 3.48 -2.61 13.84
CA TYR A 87 4.38 -2.49 12.70
C TYR A 87 5.84 -2.33 13.12
N GLY A 88 6.10 -1.48 14.13
CA GLY A 88 7.43 -1.26 14.70
C GLY A 88 8.03 -2.52 15.30
N LEU A 89 7.22 -3.37 15.92
CA LEU A 89 7.64 -4.67 16.46
C LEU A 89 7.60 -5.81 15.42
N GLN A 90 7.22 -5.49 14.19
CA GLN A 90 7.12 -6.44 13.09
C GLN A 90 6.13 -7.59 13.36
N LEU A 91 4.99 -7.28 13.97
CA LEU A 91 3.87 -8.20 14.14
C LEU A 91 3.01 -8.20 12.88
N ASP A 92 2.72 -9.38 12.35
CA ASP A 92 1.99 -9.54 11.09
C ASP A 92 0.56 -10.02 11.28
N ASN A 93 0.30 -10.84 12.30
CA ASN A 93 -0.95 -11.58 12.46
C ASN A 93 -1.49 -11.43 13.87
N LEU A 94 -2.56 -10.66 14.03
CA LEU A 94 -3.22 -10.39 15.31
C LEU A 94 -4.73 -10.27 15.13
N THR A 95 -5.48 -10.72 16.14
CA THR A 95 -6.89 -10.37 16.30
C THR A 95 -7.03 -9.43 17.50
N ILE A 96 -7.61 -8.24 17.28
CA ILE A 96 -7.79 -7.19 18.28
C ILE A 96 -9.29 -7.04 18.52
N GLU A 97 -9.79 -7.67 19.61
CA GLU A 97 -11.17 -7.46 20.05
C GLU A 97 -11.26 -6.13 20.82
N ILE A 98 -12.30 -5.34 20.54
CA ILE A 98 -12.52 -4.03 21.13
C ILE A 98 -14.00 -3.84 21.45
N ASP A 99 -14.30 -3.39 22.67
CA ASP A 99 -15.66 -3.11 23.15
C ASP A 99 -16.12 -1.65 22.92
N GLY A 100 -15.52 -1.00 21.94
CA GLY A 100 -15.87 0.36 21.52
C GLY A 100 -15.32 0.66 20.14
N ASN A 101 -15.25 1.93 19.80
CA ASN A 101 -14.88 2.38 18.46
C ASN A 101 -13.50 3.07 18.37
N GLU A 102 -12.71 3.07 19.44
CA GLU A 102 -11.40 3.72 19.49
C GLU A 102 -10.47 2.97 20.45
N PRO A 103 -9.25 2.55 20.06
CA PRO A 103 -8.30 1.96 20.99
C PRO A 103 -7.97 2.90 22.15
N PRO A 104 -7.71 2.38 23.36
CA PRO A 104 -7.38 3.22 24.50
C PRO A 104 -6.06 3.95 24.31
N GLU A 105 -6.04 5.24 24.57
CA GLU A 105 -4.80 6.02 24.59
C GLU A 105 -3.95 5.57 25.80
N PRO A 106 -2.67 5.23 25.62
CA PRO A 106 -1.82 4.86 26.72
C PRO A 106 -1.64 6.00 27.72
N GLU A 107 -1.64 5.69 29.01
CA GLU A 107 -1.41 6.66 30.08
C GLU A 107 -0.13 7.46 29.84
N GLY A 108 -0.23 8.77 29.96
CA GLY A 108 0.87 9.69 29.67
C GLY A 108 1.23 9.79 28.18
N GLY A 109 0.39 9.33 27.25
CA GLY A 109 0.68 9.34 25.80
C GLY A 109 1.95 8.58 25.47
N ASN A 110 2.25 7.52 26.21
CA ASN A 110 3.47 6.71 26.01
C ASN A 110 3.14 5.38 25.36
N TYR A 111 3.27 5.32 24.05
CA TYR A 111 2.96 4.13 23.26
C TYR A 111 3.91 2.94 23.51
N SER A 112 5.00 3.15 24.29
CA SER A 112 5.82 2.07 24.84
C SER A 112 5.01 1.11 25.73
N ARG A 113 3.81 1.51 26.20
CA ARG A 113 2.90 0.61 26.92
C ARG A 113 2.40 -0.53 26.01
N TYR A 114 2.03 -0.20 24.76
CA TYR A 114 1.69 -1.25 23.77
C TYR A 114 2.88 -2.14 23.48
N VAL A 115 4.05 -1.52 23.25
CA VAL A 115 5.30 -2.25 23.00
C VAL A 115 5.62 -3.22 24.14
N LYS A 116 5.56 -2.73 25.38
CA LYS A 116 5.81 -3.55 26.58
C LYS A 116 4.83 -4.71 26.69
N ALA A 117 3.54 -4.47 26.48
CA ALA A 117 2.53 -5.52 26.51
C ALA A 117 2.80 -6.62 25.47
N PHE A 118 3.14 -6.25 24.24
CA PHE A 118 3.50 -7.20 23.18
C PHE A 118 4.78 -7.98 23.52
N LEU A 119 5.81 -7.34 24.06
CA LEU A 119 7.05 -8.01 24.46
C LEU A 119 6.83 -8.97 25.64
N GLU A 120 6.02 -8.59 26.63
CA GLU A 120 5.65 -9.43 27.77
C GLU A 120 4.80 -10.63 27.33
N ALA A 121 3.96 -10.49 26.31
CA ALA A 121 3.22 -11.60 25.71
C ALA A 121 4.13 -12.60 25.00
N GLY A 122 5.34 -12.17 24.65
CA GLY A 122 6.27 -12.91 23.82
C GLY A 122 5.94 -12.79 22.33
N ILE A 123 6.96 -12.61 21.51
CA ILE A 123 6.82 -12.54 20.03
C ILE A 123 7.42 -13.82 19.46
N GLU A 124 6.63 -14.52 18.64
CA GLU A 124 7.05 -15.76 18.01
C GLU A 124 7.10 -15.65 16.46
N ASN A 125 8.08 -16.35 15.88
CA ASN A 125 8.14 -16.57 14.45
C ASN A 125 7.23 -17.74 14.07
N GLN A 126 6.39 -17.54 13.07
CA GLN A 126 5.38 -18.51 12.65
C GLN A 126 5.85 -19.49 11.57
N GLY A 127 7.13 -19.46 11.18
CA GLY A 127 7.72 -20.37 10.20
C GLY A 127 7.28 -20.15 8.74
N VAL A 128 6.52 -19.09 8.48
CA VAL A 128 6.04 -18.71 7.13
C VAL A 128 6.74 -17.42 6.71
N PRO A 129 7.30 -17.35 5.49
CA PRO A 129 7.89 -16.11 4.98
C PRO A 129 6.89 -14.95 4.97
N ALA A 130 7.34 -13.77 5.37
CA ALA A 130 6.55 -12.55 5.21
C ALA A 130 6.57 -12.11 3.74
N ASP A 131 5.41 -11.65 3.27
CA ASP A 131 5.25 -11.11 1.92
C ASP A 131 5.63 -9.62 1.93
N VAL A 132 6.88 -9.33 1.60
CA VAL A 132 7.48 -8.00 1.72
C VAL A 132 7.23 -7.16 0.48
N PHE A 133 6.69 -5.95 0.64
CA PHE A 133 6.64 -4.95 -0.42
C PHE A 133 8.03 -4.35 -0.63
N VAL A 134 8.68 -4.72 -1.73
CA VAL A 134 9.99 -4.19 -2.11
C VAL A 134 9.81 -2.98 -3.01
N VAL A 135 10.36 -1.85 -2.59
CA VAL A 135 10.43 -0.64 -3.41
C VAL A 135 11.59 -0.80 -4.38
N ASP A 136 11.31 -1.11 -5.64
CA ASP A 136 12.30 -1.32 -6.70
C ASP A 136 12.45 -0.10 -7.63
N GLN A 137 11.49 0.82 -7.59
CA GLN A 137 11.52 2.11 -8.28
C GLN A 137 10.87 3.19 -7.43
N ALA A 138 11.19 4.45 -7.71
CA ALA A 138 10.60 5.57 -6.97
C ALA A 138 9.09 5.64 -7.18
N ILE A 139 8.35 5.77 -6.06
CA ILE A 139 6.91 6.00 -6.02
C ILE A 139 6.71 7.36 -5.37
N THR A 140 6.02 8.29 -6.01
CA THR A 140 5.84 9.66 -5.49
C THR A 140 4.36 10.01 -5.43
N TYR A 141 3.95 10.56 -4.29
CA TYR A 141 2.65 11.18 -4.07
C TYR A 141 2.84 12.66 -3.75
N ARG A 142 2.04 13.53 -4.37
CA ARG A 142 2.05 14.99 -4.13
C ARG A 142 0.65 15.53 -4.00
N ASN A 143 0.47 16.42 -3.02
CA ASN A 143 -0.78 17.15 -2.83
C ASN A 143 -0.47 18.52 -2.21
N GLY A 144 -0.47 19.59 -3.01
CA GLY A 144 -0.02 20.89 -2.58
C GLY A 144 1.44 20.85 -2.08
N ASP A 145 1.67 21.29 -0.84
CA ASP A 145 2.99 21.29 -0.19
C ASP A 145 3.39 19.93 0.40
N VAL A 146 2.49 18.96 0.38
CA VAL A 146 2.75 17.62 0.88
C VAL A 146 3.43 16.78 -0.20
N GLU A 147 4.55 16.16 0.16
CA GLU A 147 5.20 15.17 -0.68
C GLU A 147 5.52 13.91 0.14
N ILE A 148 5.18 12.74 -0.41
CA ILE A 148 5.61 11.45 0.13
C ILE A 148 6.25 10.67 -1.02
N GLN A 149 7.45 10.15 -0.77
CA GLN A 149 8.21 9.39 -1.75
C GLN A 149 8.73 8.09 -1.14
N ALA A 150 8.55 6.97 -1.83
CA ALA A 150 9.26 5.74 -1.54
C ALA A 150 10.37 5.55 -2.58
N VAL A 151 11.60 5.26 -2.13
CA VAL A 151 12.74 4.97 -2.98
C VAL A 151 13.40 3.64 -2.57
N PRO A 152 14.13 2.96 -3.48
CA PRO A 152 14.85 1.75 -3.15
C PRO A 152 15.83 1.94 -1.97
N ASP A 153 15.82 0.99 -1.04
CA ASP A 153 16.78 0.85 0.07
C ASP A 153 16.80 -0.63 0.47
N ASP A 154 17.91 -1.09 1.00
CA ASP A 154 18.06 -2.48 1.47
C ASP A 154 17.34 -2.74 2.78
N ASN A 155 17.12 -1.68 3.59
CA ASN A 155 16.44 -1.70 4.86
C ASN A 155 15.11 -0.94 4.80
N PHE A 156 14.32 -0.98 5.87
CA PHE A 156 13.17 -0.10 6.02
C PHE A 156 13.58 1.18 6.76
N ARG A 157 13.55 2.30 6.04
CA ARG A 157 13.95 3.62 6.56
C ARG A 157 12.82 4.62 6.39
N VAL A 158 12.70 5.53 7.33
CA VAL A 158 11.75 6.65 7.27
C VAL A 158 12.50 7.95 7.53
N SER A 159 12.29 8.93 6.64
CA SER A 159 12.66 10.34 6.87
C SER A 159 11.39 11.18 6.89
N PHE A 160 11.26 12.05 7.87
CA PHE A 160 10.10 12.91 8.00
C PHE A 160 10.52 14.36 8.22
N THR A 161 9.86 15.28 7.52
CA THR A 161 9.98 16.73 7.72
C THR A 161 8.63 17.29 8.12
N ILE A 162 8.55 17.95 9.25
CA ILE A 162 7.41 18.78 9.65
C ILE A 162 7.78 20.26 9.53
N GLN A 163 6.79 21.10 9.31
CA GLN A 163 6.93 22.56 9.33
C GLN A 163 5.67 23.19 9.89
N TYR A 164 5.82 23.90 10.99
CA TYR A 164 4.77 24.65 11.67
C TYR A 164 5.19 26.11 11.79
N GLU A 165 4.22 27.03 11.75
CA GLU A 165 4.47 28.46 11.97
C GLU A 165 4.78 28.76 13.45
N ASN A 166 4.28 27.91 14.39
CA ASN A 166 4.58 28.03 15.80
C ASN A 166 6.10 27.90 16.04
N PRO A 167 6.76 28.92 16.64
CA PRO A 167 8.22 28.99 16.80
C PRO A 167 8.79 27.88 17.71
N ASN A 168 7.96 27.33 18.62
CA ASN A 168 8.38 26.27 19.53
C ASN A 168 8.38 24.88 18.87
N ILE A 169 7.78 24.73 17.68
CA ILE A 169 7.84 23.53 16.85
C ILE A 169 8.77 23.79 15.67
N GLY A 170 8.48 24.85 14.87
CA GLY A 170 9.24 25.26 13.71
C GLY A 170 9.32 24.16 12.64
N THR A 171 10.52 24.06 12.03
CA THR A 171 10.82 22.99 11.09
C THR A 171 11.69 21.95 11.80
N GLN A 172 11.22 20.69 11.79
CA GLN A 172 11.99 19.55 12.32
C GLN A 172 12.14 18.50 11.24
N PHE A 173 13.29 17.84 11.26
CA PHE A 173 13.62 16.71 10.38
C PHE A 173 14.21 15.57 11.20
N ALA A 174 13.75 14.35 10.92
CA ALA A 174 14.33 13.15 11.50
C ALA A 174 14.40 12.02 10.46
N THR A 175 15.36 11.13 10.63
CA THR A 175 15.52 9.93 9.82
C THR A 175 15.87 8.74 10.70
N PHE A 176 15.18 7.61 10.47
CA PHE A 176 15.34 6.40 11.26
C PHE A 176 15.38 5.17 10.36
N GLU A 177 16.28 4.25 10.65
CA GLU A 177 16.17 2.88 10.18
C GLU A 177 15.28 2.11 11.16
N ILE A 178 14.10 1.71 10.71
CA ILE A 178 13.05 1.19 11.59
C ILE A 178 13.35 -0.27 11.96
N THR A 179 13.75 -0.46 13.19
CA THR A 179 13.94 -1.75 13.84
C THR A 179 13.09 -1.82 15.12
N PRO A 180 12.75 -3.01 15.64
CA PRO A 180 12.01 -3.12 16.90
C PRO A 180 12.67 -2.38 18.07
N ASP A 181 13.98 -2.48 18.21
CA ASP A 181 14.75 -1.82 19.27
C ASP A 181 14.74 -0.29 19.15
N LEU A 182 14.88 0.23 17.90
CA LEU A 182 14.80 1.67 17.66
C LEU A 182 13.38 2.18 17.89
N PHE A 183 12.37 1.47 17.40
CA PHE A 183 10.97 1.86 17.59
C PHE A 183 10.62 1.98 19.08
N GLU A 184 10.98 0.97 19.88
CA GLU A 184 10.75 0.96 21.33
C GLU A 184 11.39 2.17 22.04
N LYS A 185 12.65 2.50 21.70
CA LYS A 185 13.44 3.50 22.43
C LYS A 185 13.25 4.93 21.94
N GLU A 186 13.07 5.09 20.61
CA GLU A 186 13.19 6.40 19.96
C GLU A 186 11.86 6.93 19.40
N ILE A 187 10.88 6.05 19.11
CA ILE A 187 9.63 6.44 18.46
C ILE A 187 8.43 6.30 19.41
N ALA A 188 8.26 5.11 19.99
CA ALA A 188 7.10 4.81 20.83
C ALA A 188 6.93 5.74 22.06
N PRO A 189 7.97 6.34 22.65
CA PRO A 189 7.79 7.29 23.75
C PRO A 189 7.25 8.66 23.32
N ALA A 190 7.28 9.04 22.05
CA ALA A 190 6.89 10.37 21.58
C ALA A 190 5.37 10.60 21.68
N ARG A 191 4.97 11.61 22.44
CA ARG A 191 3.56 12.00 22.64
C ARG A 191 2.98 12.67 21.39
N THR A 192 1.67 12.52 21.21
CA THR A 192 0.90 13.37 20.29
C THR A 192 0.99 14.84 20.72
N PHE A 193 0.75 15.75 19.80
CA PHE A 193 0.83 17.18 20.07
C PHE A 193 -0.28 17.96 19.35
N VAL A 194 -0.60 19.12 19.92
CA VAL A 194 -1.64 20.01 19.39
C VAL A 194 -1.23 21.48 19.64
N LEU A 195 -1.63 22.36 18.73
CA LEU A 195 -1.54 23.80 18.94
C LEU A 195 -2.70 24.25 19.84
N TRP A 196 -2.43 25.15 20.76
CA TRP A 196 -3.44 25.63 21.71
C TRP A 196 -4.65 26.26 21.01
N GLU A 197 -4.41 26.96 19.91
CA GLU A 197 -5.44 27.57 19.08
C GLU A 197 -6.41 26.56 18.47
N ASP A 198 -5.97 25.31 18.21
CA ASP A 198 -6.81 24.24 17.67
C ASP A 198 -7.63 23.51 18.74
N VAL A 199 -7.28 23.64 20.02
CA VAL A 199 -7.91 22.89 21.12
C VAL A 199 -9.39 23.20 21.26
N GLU A 200 -9.80 24.47 21.13
CA GLU A 200 -11.19 24.88 21.25
C GLU A 200 -12.04 24.34 20.10
N GLU A 201 -11.55 24.43 18.86
CA GLU A 201 -12.20 23.87 17.67
C GLU A 201 -12.36 22.34 17.79
N LEU A 202 -11.33 21.64 18.24
CA LEU A 202 -11.38 20.18 18.43
C LEU A 202 -12.42 19.79 19.50
N ARG A 203 -12.55 20.56 20.57
CA ARG A 203 -13.57 20.33 21.59
C ARG A 203 -14.98 20.60 21.08
N GLU A 204 -15.17 21.64 20.29
CA GLU A 204 -16.44 21.95 19.65
C GLU A 204 -16.89 20.83 18.68
N MET A 205 -15.92 20.22 17.98
CA MET A 205 -16.14 19.04 17.14
C MET A 205 -16.44 17.76 17.96
N GLY A 206 -16.37 17.82 19.30
CA GLY A 206 -16.56 16.67 20.17
C GLY A 206 -15.39 15.70 20.22
N LEU A 207 -14.22 16.13 19.78
CA LEU A 207 -12.95 15.39 19.82
C LEU A 207 -12.17 15.68 21.13
N ILE A 208 -11.05 14.95 21.30
CA ILE A 208 -10.08 15.10 22.41
C ILE A 208 -10.69 15.08 23.81
N LYS A 209 -11.81 14.34 24.02
CA LYS A 209 -12.46 14.23 25.34
C LYS A 209 -11.59 13.48 26.37
N GLY A 210 -10.76 12.54 25.92
CA GLY A 210 -9.74 11.86 26.73
C GLY A 210 -8.39 12.56 26.72
N GLY A 211 -8.23 13.66 25.96
CA GLY A 211 -7.00 14.45 25.89
C GLY A 211 -6.71 15.22 27.17
N SER A 212 -5.47 15.17 27.63
CA SER A 212 -4.98 15.88 28.80
C SER A 212 -3.54 16.36 28.58
N LEU A 213 -3.05 17.24 29.47
CA LEU A 213 -1.63 17.64 29.45
C LEU A 213 -0.67 16.51 29.83
N ASP A 214 -1.17 15.36 30.29
CA ASP A 214 -0.35 14.20 30.56
C ASP A 214 -0.07 13.38 29.30
N ASN A 215 -1.08 13.25 28.39
CA ASN A 215 -0.98 12.38 27.23
C ASN A 215 -0.71 13.12 25.90
N ALA A 216 -0.81 14.44 25.85
CA ALA A 216 -0.51 15.25 24.68
C ALA A 216 0.37 16.44 25.03
N VAL A 217 1.25 16.85 24.10
CA VAL A 217 2.02 18.08 24.21
C VAL A 217 1.22 19.23 23.60
N VAL A 218 0.97 20.29 24.38
CA VAL A 218 0.21 21.46 23.94
C VAL A 218 1.17 22.64 23.77
N PHE A 219 1.25 23.14 22.53
CA PHE A 219 2.09 24.29 22.19
C PHE A 219 1.29 25.57 22.13
N LYS A 220 1.83 26.62 22.77
CA LYS A 220 1.40 28.03 22.65
C LYS A 220 2.45 28.83 21.88
N GLU A 221 2.15 30.09 21.55
CA GLU A 221 3.14 30.98 20.93
C GLU A 221 4.36 31.21 21.86
N ASP A 222 4.14 31.27 23.16
CA ASP A 222 5.16 31.61 24.19
C ASP A 222 5.83 30.38 24.82
N GLY A 223 5.47 29.13 24.38
CA GLY A 223 6.10 27.93 24.91
C GLY A 223 5.22 26.70 24.93
N VAL A 224 5.65 25.68 25.69
CA VAL A 224 4.91 24.44 25.94
C VAL A 224 4.07 24.62 27.21
N MET A 225 2.80 24.20 27.15
CA MET A 225 1.85 24.36 28.26
C MET A 225 2.01 23.27 29.33
N ASN A 226 2.62 22.13 28.99
CA ASN A 226 2.77 20.99 29.88
C ASN A 226 3.81 21.29 30.99
N ASP A 227 3.54 20.86 32.21
CA ASP A 227 4.52 20.92 33.31
C ASP A 227 5.68 19.93 33.12
N THR A 228 5.45 18.84 32.37
CA THR A 228 6.49 17.85 32.04
C THR A 228 7.27 18.29 30.80
N PRO A 229 8.62 18.21 30.84
CA PRO A 229 9.43 18.56 29.66
C PRO A 229 9.16 17.64 28.46
N LEU A 230 9.56 18.10 27.29
CA LEU A 230 9.59 17.22 26.10
C LEU A 230 10.50 16.02 26.38
N ARG A 231 10.08 14.84 25.95
CA ARG A 231 10.87 13.59 26.06
C ARG A 231 12.07 13.59 25.12
N PHE A 232 11.90 14.25 23.97
CA PHE A 232 12.94 14.46 22.96
C PHE A 232 12.87 15.92 22.48
N PRO A 233 14.00 16.54 22.12
CA PRO A 233 13.98 17.89 21.54
C PRO A 233 13.15 17.99 20.25
N ASP A 234 13.04 16.87 19.54
CA ASP A 234 12.34 16.68 18.28
C ASP A 234 11.10 15.76 18.44
N GLU A 235 10.43 15.80 19.61
CA GLU A 235 9.32 14.90 19.94
C GLU A 235 8.18 14.97 18.91
N CYS A 236 7.90 16.15 18.36
CA CYS A 236 6.83 16.32 17.36
C CYS A 236 7.09 15.52 16.08
N VAL A 237 8.28 15.61 15.51
CA VAL A 237 8.58 14.83 14.27
C VAL A 237 8.66 13.35 14.55
N ARG A 238 9.09 12.91 15.74
CA ARG A 238 9.08 11.50 16.14
C ARG A 238 7.67 10.95 16.21
N HIS A 239 6.74 11.71 16.77
CA HIS A 239 5.33 11.33 16.77
C HIS A 239 4.77 11.25 15.35
N LYS A 240 5.11 12.19 14.47
CA LYS A 240 4.69 12.11 13.06
C LYS A 240 5.28 10.90 12.31
N VAL A 241 6.47 10.44 12.71
CA VAL A 241 7.00 9.15 12.23
C VAL A 241 6.17 7.98 12.78
N LEU A 242 5.76 8.01 14.05
CA LEU A 242 4.87 7.00 14.64
C LEU A 242 3.55 6.93 13.87
N ASP A 243 2.87 8.06 13.66
CA ASP A 243 1.64 8.16 12.87
C ASP A 243 1.82 7.53 11.47
N LEU A 244 2.90 7.92 10.79
CA LEU A 244 3.19 7.39 9.45
C LEU A 244 3.39 5.87 9.46
N LEU A 245 4.07 5.32 10.46
CA LEU A 245 4.27 3.87 10.58
C LEU A 245 2.94 3.14 10.78
N GLY A 246 2.03 3.70 11.57
CA GLY A 246 0.67 3.17 11.74
C GLY A 246 -0.12 3.19 10.44
N ASP A 247 -0.09 4.29 9.71
CA ASP A 247 -0.76 4.42 8.43
C ASP A 247 -0.15 3.48 7.36
N LEU A 248 1.19 3.35 7.31
CA LEU A 248 1.89 2.43 6.40
C LEU A 248 1.55 0.95 6.68
N SER A 249 1.24 0.59 7.92
CA SER A 249 0.84 -0.78 8.27
C SER A 249 -0.42 -1.24 7.53
N LEU A 250 -1.30 -0.30 7.14
CA LEU A 250 -2.52 -0.55 6.37
C LEU A 250 -2.26 -1.06 4.94
N LEU A 251 -1.02 -1.06 4.49
CA LEU A 251 -0.61 -1.79 3.29
C LEU A 251 -0.85 -3.29 3.45
N GLY A 252 -0.79 -3.81 4.68
CA GLY A 252 -0.91 -5.23 5.01
C GLY A 252 0.35 -6.03 4.69
N ALA A 253 1.50 -5.35 4.62
CA ALA A 253 2.81 -5.96 4.35
C ALA A 253 3.94 -5.13 4.94
N PRO A 254 5.05 -5.77 5.36
CA PRO A 254 6.28 -5.05 5.64
C PRO A 254 6.85 -4.42 4.38
N ILE A 255 7.49 -3.26 4.54
CA ILE A 255 8.12 -2.52 3.46
C ILE A 255 9.64 -2.72 3.53
N ARG A 256 10.28 -2.86 2.37
CA ARG A 256 11.73 -2.70 2.19
C ARG A 256 11.96 -1.55 1.22
N GLY A 257 12.55 -0.47 1.73
CA GLY A 257 12.72 0.78 1.00
C GLY A 257 12.78 1.96 1.95
N HIS A 258 13.05 3.14 1.45
CA HIS A 258 13.13 4.39 2.20
C HIS A 258 11.92 5.27 1.88
N ILE A 259 11.13 5.59 2.90
CA ILE A 259 10.00 6.51 2.81
C ILE A 259 10.44 7.90 3.26
N HIS A 260 10.29 8.88 2.37
CA HIS A 260 10.49 10.30 2.67
C HIS A 260 9.12 10.97 2.72
N ALA A 261 8.79 11.62 3.84
CA ALA A 261 7.54 12.34 4.02
C ALA A 261 7.80 13.81 4.38
N VAL A 262 7.14 14.71 3.70
CA VAL A 262 7.21 16.16 3.95
C VAL A 262 5.81 16.67 4.19
N LYS A 263 5.58 17.25 5.39
CA LYS A 263 4.31 17.85 5.82
C LYS A 263 3.09 16.91 5.71
N SER A 264 3.28 15.61 5.69
CA SER A 264 2.19 14.66 5.52
C SER A 264 1.36 14.49 6.80
N GLY A 265 0.13 14.02 6.63
CA GLY A 265 -0.80 13.65 7.68
C GLY A 265 -1.65 12.46 7.25
N HIS A 266 -2.55 11.97 8.10
CA HIS A 266 -3.27 10.72 7.90
C HIS A 266 -3.94 10.60 6.53
N ALA A 267 -4.69 11.61 6.08
CA ALA A 267 -5.35 11.58 4.78
C ALA A 267 -4.37 11.37 3.61
N THR A 268 -3.21 12.05 3.64
CA THR A 268 -2.19 11.93 2.59
C THR A 268 -1.36 10.65 2.71
N ASN A 269 -1.10 10.18 3.95
CA ASN A 269 -0.48 8.89 4.20
C ASN A 269 -1.35 7.75 3.66
N VAL A 270 -2.64 7.75 3.97
CA VAL A 270 -3.63 6.78 3.46
C VAL A 270 -3.70 6.80 1.93
N ALA A 271 -3.71 7.98 1.30
CA ALA A 271 -3.70 8.09 -0.16
C ALA A 271 -2.43 7.50 -0.77
N PHE A 272 -1.28 7.74 -0.15
CA PHE A 272 -0.01 7.13 -0.56
C PHE A 272 0.00 5.61 -0.40
N VAL A 273 -0.52 5.09 0.72
CA VAL A 273 -0.65 3.64 0.96
C VAL A 273 -1.56 2.99 -0.07
N ARG A 274 -2.66 3.64 -0.50
CA ARG A 274 -3.51 3.16 -1.60
C ARG A 274 -2.73 3.01 -2.90
N GLN A 275 -1.95 4.03 -3.27
CA GLN A 275 -1.10 3.98 -4.46
C GLN A 275 -0.09 2.83 -4.39
N MET A 276 0.57 2.64 -3.24
CA MET A 276 1.47 1.51 -3.02
C MET A 276 0.75 0.16 -3.14
N LYS A 277 -0.47 0.05 -2.58
CA LYS A 277 -1.30 -1.16 -2.62
C LYS A 277 -1.66 -1.55 -4.06
N GLU A 278 -2.08 -0.59 -4.86
CA GLU A 278 -2.40 -0.81 -6.29
C GLU A 278 -1.19 -1.33 -7.06
N ILE A 279 -0.02 -0.72 -6.86
CA ILE A 279 1.23 -1.15 -7.49
C ILE A 279 1.58 -2.59 -7.05
N TRP A 280 1.45 -2.89 -5.75
CA TRP A 280 1.78 -4.21 -5.21
C TRP A 280 0.87 -5.30 -5.75
N GLU A 281 -0.43 -5.05 -5.77
CA GLU A 281 -1.40 -6.01 -6.33
C GLU A 281 -1.21 -6.21 -7.84
N SER A 282 -0.85 -5.15 -8.57
CA SER A 282 -0.49 -5.28 -9.99
C SER A 282 0.73 -6.19 -10.17
N LYS A 283 1.81 -5.99 -9.39
CA LYS A 283 3.00 -6.85 -9.43
C LYS A 283 2.68 -8.31 -9.08
N LYS A 284 1.83 -8.56 -8.09
CA LYS A 284 1.40 -9.92 -7.73
C LYS A 284 0.62 -10.60 -8.85
N ARG A 285 -0.33 -9.89 -9.47
CA ARG A 285 -1.09 -10.41 -10.63
C ARG A 285 -0.14 -10.76 -11.78
N SER A 286 0.80 -9.86 -12.08
CA SER A 286 1.81 -10.07 -13.11
C SER A 286 2.68 -11.30 -12.83
N ALA A 287 3.16 -11.45 -11.60
CA ALA A 287 3.97 -12.59 -11.20
C ALA A 287 3.23 -13.93 -11.33
N VAL A 288 1.95 -14.00 -10.91
CA VAL A 288 1.11 -15.19 -11.03
C VAL A 288 0.87 -15.53 -12.51
N SER A 289 0.55 -14.54 -13.34
CA SER A 289 0.32 -14.70 -14.77
C SER A 289 1.57 -15.21 -15.48
N THR A 290 2.74 -14.64 -15.16
CA THR A 290 4.02 -15.06 -15.73
C THR A 290 4.40 -16.48 -15.32
N ALA A 291 4.20 -16.84 -14.06
CA ALA A 291 4.47 -18.21 -13.57
C ALA A 291 3.58 -19.26 -14.23
N ALA A 292 2.37 -18.90 -14.64
CA ALA A 292 1.46 -19.76 -15.37
C ALA A 292 1.75 -19.82 -16.89
N GLY A 293 2.75 -19.06 -17.39
CA GLY A 293 3.05 -18.94 -18.84
C GLY A 293 1.95 -18.21 -19.62
N THR A 294 1.04 -17.51 -18.94
CA THR A 294 -0.04 -16.72 -19.53
C THR A 294 0.13 -15.24 -19.20
N TRP A 295 -0.15 -14.34 -20.15
CA TRP A 295 -0.04 -12.91 -19.95
C TRP A 295 -1.35 -12.22 -20.29
N ASP A 296 -1.82 -11.41 -19.38
CA ASP A 296 -2.96 -10.52 -19.62
C ASP A 296 -2.54 -9.24 -20.37
N ILE A 297 -3.52 -8.40 -20.66
CA ILE A 297 -3.29 -7.17 -21.42
C ILE A 297 -2.35 -6.19 -20.67
N ASN A 298 -2.35 -6.19 -19.34
CA ASN A 298 -1.49 -5.28 -18.56
C ASN A 298 -0.01 -5.68 -18.72
N LEU A 299 0.31 -6.97 -18.60
CA LEU A 299 1.66 -7.49 -18.86
C LEU A 299 2.13 -7.23 -20.29
N ILE A 300 1.24 -7.43 -21.27
CA ILE A 300 1.56 -7.14 -22.67
C ILE A 300 1.91 -5.65 -22.83
N GLN A 301 1.15 -4.76 -22.21
CA GLN A 301 1.38 -3.30 -22.27
C GLN A 301 2.63 -2.84 -21.50
N GLU A 302 3.11 -3.59 -20.53
CA GLU A 302 4.38 -3.29 -19.85
C GLU A 302 5.59 -3.48 -20.77
N ILE A 303 5.50 -4.42 -21.71
CA ILE A 303 6.58 -4.77 -22.65
C ILE A 303 6.39 -4.11 -24.02
N MET A 304 5.16 -4.14 -24.56
CA MET A 304 4.85 -3.61 -25.87
C MET A 304 4.49 -2.13 -25.80
N PRO A 305 5.09 -1.28 -26.65
CA PRO A 305 4.78 0.16 -26.69
C PRO A 305 3.42 0.48 -27.33
N HIS A 306 2.83 -0.48 -28.04
CA HIS A 306 1.56 -0.30 -28.75
C HIS A 306 0.40 -0.02 -27.80
N ARG A 307 -0.54 0.85 -28.20
CA ARG A 307 -1.76 1.18 -27.48
C ARG A 307 -2.94 1.24 -28.44
N TYR A 308 -4.15 1.34 -27.89
CA TYR A 308 -5.35 1.56 -28.72
C TYR A 308 -5.15 2.76 -29.66
N PRO A 309 -5.56 2.67 -30.94
CA PRO A 309 -6.27 1.52 -31.55
C PRO A 309 -5.36 0.46 -32.19
N PHE A 310 -4.04 0.53 -32.01
CA PHE A 310 -3.06 -0.29 -32.71
C PHE A 310 -2.46 -1.43 -31.89
N LEU A 311 -2.93 -1.68 -30.67
CA LEU A 311 -2.60 -2.88 -29.91
C LEU A 311 -3.56 -4.02 -30.30
N LEU A 312 -3.04 -5.03 -31.01
CA LEU A 312 -3.82 -6.10 -31.65
C LEU A 312 -3.60 -7.48 -31.02
N VAL A 313 -3.18 -7.52 -29.76
CA VAL A 313 -3.01 -8.76 -28.98
C VAL A 313 -3.75 -8.59 -27.66
N ASP A 314 -4.66 -9.53 -27.34
CA ASP A 314 -5.47 -9.46 -26.13
C ASP A 314 -4.92 -10.30 -24.97
N ARG A 315 -4.23 -11.41 -25.30
CA ARG A 315 -3.67 -12.32 -24.29
C ARG A 315 -2.57 -13.20 -24.88
N ILE A 316 -1.55 -13.51 -24.11
CA ILE A 316 -0.65 -14.65 -24.35
C ILE A 316 -1.17 -15.82 -23.51
N ILE A 317 -1.38 -16.96 -24.13
CA ILE A 317 -1.94 -18.15 -23.48
C ILE A 317 -0.90 -19.27 -23.27
N GLU A 318 0.20 -19.23 -24.01
CA GLU A 318 1.36 -20.10 -23.84
C GLU A 318 2.63 -19.29 -24.15
N LEU A 319 3.64 -19.42 -23.31
CA LEU A 319 4.97 -18.84 -23.54
C LEU A 319 6.03 -19.84 -23.11
N GLU A 320 6.82 -20.29 -24.07
CA GLU A 320 8.05 -21.05 -23.85
C GLU A 320 9.22 -20.14 -24.22
N ASP A 321 9.99 -19.75 -23.19
CA ASP A 321 11.04 -18.74 -23.33
C ASP A 321 12.02 -19.06 -24.46
N LYS A 322 12.31 -18.05 -25.31
CA LYS A 322 13.20 -18.13 -26.47
C LYS A 322 12.83 -19.18 -27.53
N LYS A 323 11.62 -19.74 -27.47
CA LYS A 323 11.21 -20.77 -28.39
C LYS A 323 9.86 -20.53 -29.06
N ARG A 324 8.80 -20.44 -28.27
CA ARG A 324 7.44 -20.42 -28.77
C ARG A 324 6.51 -19.53 -27.96
N LEU A 325 5.53 -18.95 -28.65
CA LEU A 325 4.46 -18.20 -28.02
C LEU A 325 3.14 -18.51 -28.70
N VAL A 326 2.06 -18.60 -27.91
CA VAL A 326 0.69 -18.63 -28.42
C VAL A 326 -0.07 -17.43 -27.85
N ALA A 327 -0.63 -16.65 -28.77
CA ALA A 327 -1.43 -15.46 -28.43
C ALA A 327 -2.84 -15.55 -29.01
N ILE A 328 -3.74 -14.74 -28.45
CA ILE A 328 -5.10 -14.58 -28.98
C ILE A 328 -5.44 -13.11 -29.23
N LYS A 329 -6.27 -12.89 -30.27
CA LYS A 329 -6.98 -11.65 -30.54
C LYS A 329 -8.47 -11.94 -30.70
N ASN A 330 -9.30 -11.28 -29.89
CA ASN A 330 -10.75 -11.28 -30.05
C ASN A 330 -11.13 -10.20 -31.06
N VAL A 331 -11.75 -10.60 -32.16
CA VAL A 331 -12.14 -9.66 -33.19
C VAL A 331 -13.58 -9.21 -32.93
N THR A 332 -13.74 -7.97 -32.46
CA THR A 332 -15.06 -7.42 -32.15
C THR A 332 -15.50 -6.42 -33.22
N ILE A 333 -16.82 -6.20 -33.37
CA ILE A 333 -17.35 -5.19 -34.29
C ILE A 333 -16.93 -3.75 -33.90
N ASN A 334 -16.46 -3.54 -32.68
CA ASN A 334 -16.01 -2.23 -32.17
C ASN A 334 -14.61 -1.84 -32.65
N GLU A 335 -13.93 -2.71 -33.40
CA GLU A 335 -12.62 -2.37 -33.94
C GLU A 335 -12.73 -1.25 -34.99
N PRO A 336 -11.91 -0.18 -34.89
CA PRO A 336 -12.08 1.02 -35.72
C PRO A 336 -11.90 0.77 -37.22
N PHE A 337 -11.16 -0.27 -37.61
CA PHE A 337 -10.94 -0.59 -39.04
C PHE A 337 -12.21 -1.11 -39.73
N PHE A 338 -13.21 -1.62 -39.03
CA PHE A 338 -14.47 -2.05 -39.64
C PHE A 338 -15.34 -0.91 -40.15
N ILE A 339 -15.10 0.34 -39.73
CA ILE A 339 -15.79 1.51 -40.29
C ILE A 339 -15.52 1.65 -41.78
N GLY A 340 -14.30 1.33 -42.20
CA GLY A 340 -13.86 1.47 -43.60
C GLY A 340 -13.64 0.17 -44.36
N HIS A 341 -13.51 -0.98 -43.70
CA HIS A 341 -13.10 -2.24 -44.35
C HIS A 341 -14.08 -3.41 -44.12
N PHE A 342 -15.25 -3.45 -44.72
CA PHE A 342 -15.89 -2.50 -45.65
C PHE A 342 -17.28 -2.13 -45.14
N PRO A 343 -17.85 -0.95 -45.45
CA PRO A 343 -19.21 -0.59 -45.10
C PRO A 343 -20.23 -1.69 -45.53
N GLY A 344 -21.01 -2.20 -44.54
CA GLY A 344 -21.98 -3.26 -44.77
C GLY A 344 -21.39 -4.67 -44.93
N HIS A 345 -20.06 -4.82 -44.99
CA HIS A 345 -19.39 -6.13 -45.12
C HIS A 345 -18.06 -6.13 -44.32
N PRO A 346 -18.13 -6.17 -42.96
CA PRO A 346 -16.96 -6.05 -42.14
C PRO A 346 -16.05 -7.28 -42.23
N ILE A 347 -14.82 -7.05 -42.69
CA ILE A 347 -13.75 -8.05 -42.76
C ILE A 347 -12.48 -7.44 -42.13
N MET A 348 -11.79 -8.15 -41.25
CA MET A 348 -10.53 -7.67 -40.71
C MET A 348 -9.48 -7.58 -41.83
N PRO A 349 -8.78 -6.44 -41.98
CA PRO A 349 -7.71 -6.30 -42.96
C PRO A 349 -6.61 -7.32 -42.73
N ALA A 350 -6.25 -8.06 -43.79
CA ALA A 350 -5.23 -9.11 -43.71
C ALA A 350 -3.87 -8.60 -43.21
N VAL A 351 -3.51 -7.36 -43.54
CA VAL A 351 -2.28 -6.71 -43.07
C VAL A 351 -2.28 -6.52 -41.55
N LEU A 352 -3.45 -6.30 -40.93
CA LEU A 352 -3.57 -6.16 -39.47
C LEU A 352 -3.48 -7.53 -38.78
N ILE A 353 -3.80 -8.63 -39.45
CA ILE A 353 -3.54 -9.98 -38.92
C ILE A 353 -2.04 -10.23 -38.87
N ILE A 354 -1.27 -9.80 -39.89
CA ILE A 354 0.19 -9.88 -39.87
C ILE A 354 0.76 -9.00 -38.74
N GLU A 355 0.23 -7.81 -38.60
CA GLU A 355 0.64 -6.90 -37.51
C GLU A 355 0.39 -7.51 -36.14
N ALA A 356 -0.78 -8.11 -35.91
CA ALA A 356 -1.08 -8.79 -34.66
C ALA A 356 -0.11 -9.97 -34.38
N MET A 357 0.26 -10.73 -35.42
CA MET A 357 1.31 -11.76 -35.30
C MET A 357 2.68 -11.14 -35.00
N ALA A 358 3.01 -9.99 -35.57
CA ALA A 358 4.26 -9.31 -35.29
C ALA A 358 4.34 -8.81 -33.85
N GLN A 359 3.27 -8.21 -33.36
CA GLN A 359 3.20 -7.77 -31.97
C GLN A 359 3.36 -8.97 -31.02
N SER A 360 2.71 -10.10 -31.32
CA SER A 360 2.89 -11.36 -30.57
C SER A 360 4.35 -11.85 -30.62
N GLY A 361 4.99 -11.80 -31.79
CA GLY A 361 6.42 -12.11 -31.97
C GLY A 361 7.33 -11.11 -31.24
N GLY A 362 6.94 -9.85 -31.22
CA GLY A 362 7.60 -8.79 -30.45
C GLY A 362 7.63 -9.10 -28.96
N VAL A 363 6.52 -9.58 -28.39
CA VAL A 363 6.48 -10.03 -26.98
C VAL A 363 7.48 -11.17 -26.75
N LEU A 364 7.51 -12.19 -27.65
CA LEU A 364 8.46 -13.30 -27.53
C LEU A 364 9.93 -12.83 -27.58
N LEU A 365 10.26 -11.87 -28.44
CA LEU A 365 11.61 -11.31 -28.56
C LEU A 365 11.97 -10.42 -27.37
N LEU A 366 11.09 -9.50 -26.99
CA LEU A 366 11.35 -8.55 -25.90
C LEU A 366 11.41 -9.23 -24.53
N ASN A 367 10.77 -10.39 -24.36
CA ASN A 367 10.92 -11.20 -23.15
C ASN A 367 12.32 -11.82 -22.99
N THR A 368 13.19 -11.74 -24.01
CA THR A 368 14.56 -12.28 -23.95
C THR A 368 15.62 -11.29 -23.49
N VAL A 369 15.25 -10.01 -23.30
CA VAL A 369 16.14 -8.91 -22.93
C VAL A 369 15.86 -8.40 -21.53
N ASP A 370 16.89 -7.86 -20.83
CA ASP A 370 16.78 -7.42 -19.43
C ASP A 370 15.85 -6.21 -19.24
N ASP A 371 15.79 -5.29 -20.21
CA ASP A 371 14.96 -4.10 -20.14
C ASP A 371 14.21 -3.91 -21.49
N PRO A 372 13.03 -4.53 -21.65
CA PRO A 372 12.23 -4.45 -22.86
C PRO A 372 11.92 -3.03 -23.34
N LYS A 373 11.79 -2.08 -22.41
CA LYS A 373 11.42 -0.69 -22.69
C LYS A 373 12.49 0.09 -23.50
N LYS A 374 13.71 -0.42 -23.53
CA LYS A 374 14.81 0.17 -24.31
C LYS A 374 14.86 -0.28 -25.76
N TYR A 375 14.00 -1.21 -26.15
CA TYR A 375 14.03 -1.81 -27.47
C TYR A 375 12.72 -1.59 -28.21
N LEU A 376 12.82 -1.41 -29.55
CA LEU A 376 11.71 -1.42 -30.47
C LEU A 376 11.93 -2.52 -31.51
N VAL A 377 10.87 -3.26 -31.82
CA VAL A 377 10.92 -4.34 -32.79
C VAL A 377 10.32 -3.84 -34.10
N TYR A 378 11.08 -3.98 -35.21
CA TYR A 378 10.66 -3.58 -36.53
C TYR A 378 10.69 -4.77 -37.46
N PHE A 379 9.69 -4.84 -38.36
CA PHE A 379 9.74 -5.73 -39.49
C PHE A 379 10.81 -5.33 -40.49
N THR A 380 11.61 -6.30 -40.94
CA THR A 380 12.49 -6.10 -42.08
C THR A 380 11.97 -6.87 -43.33
N ARG A 381 11.21 -7.95 -43.10
CA ARG A 381 10.73 -8.78 -44.19
C ARG A 381 9.59 -9.69 -43.71
N VAL A 382 8.63 -9.96 -44.63
CA VAL A 382 7.58 -10.96 -44.47
C VAL A 382 7.58 -11.86 -45.71
N ASP A 383 7.75 -13.16 -45.54
CA ASP A 383 7.75 -14.12 -46.61
C ASP A 383 6.58 -15.08 -46.53
N LYS A 384 6.04 -15.47 -47.71
CA LYS A 384 5.07 -16.55 -47.89
C LYS A 384 3.77 -16.40 -47.09
N ALA A 385 3.28 -15.14 -46.87
CA ALA A 385 1.98 -14.93 -46.25
C ALA A 385 0.84 -15.48 -47.13
N LYS A 386 -0.07 -16.24 -46.50
CA LYS A 386 -1.25 -16.82 -47.18
C LYS A 386 -2.48 -16.66 -46.31
N PHE A 387 -3.54 -16.05 -46.83
CA PHE A 387 -4.84 -15.94 -46.18
C PHE A 387 -5.83 -16.90 -46.88
N ARG A 388 -6.47 -17.76 -46.12
CA ARG A 388 -7.33 -18.83 -46.67
C ARG A 388 -8.81 -18.55 -46.50
N ARG A 389 -9.19 -17.73 -45.51
CA ARG A 389 -10.56 -17.32 -45.26
C ARG A 389 -10.57 -15.90 -44.67
N PRO A 390 -11.66 -15.15 -44.87
CA PRO A 390 -11.83 -13.88 -44.20
C PRO A 390 -11.96 -14.07 -42.68
N VAL A 391 -11.59 -13.04 -41.93
CA VAL A 391 -11.79 -12.91 -40.48
C VAL A 391 -12.89 -11.89 -40.24
N LEU A 392 -13.93 -12.28 -39.50
CA LEU A 392 -15.15 -11.50 -39.32
C LEU A 392 -15.31 -11.10 -37.84
N PRO A 393 -16.13 -10.07 -37.53
CA PRO A 393 -16.53 -9.78 -36.16
C PRO A 393 -17.15 -11.02 -35.49
N GLY A 394 -16.69 -11.35 -34.29
CA GLY A 394 -17.05 -12.53 -33.54
C GLY A 394 -16.01 -13.66 -33.62
N ASP A 395 -15.05 -13.58 -34.53
CA ASP A 395 -13.96 -14.55 -34.58
C ASP A 395 -12.93 -14.30 -33.46
N GLN A 396 -12.28 -15.37 -33.04
CA GLN A 396 -11.07 -15.32 -32.23
C GLN A 396 -9.89 -15.85 -33.05
N LEU A 397 -8.87 -15.01 -33.19
CA LEU A 397 -7.61 -15.41 -33.81
C LEU A 397 -6.70 -16.04 -32.76
N ARG A 398 -6.12 -17.18 -33.06
CA ARG A 398 -5.06 -17.84 -32.32
C ARG A 398 -3.77 -17.77 -33.11
N PHE A 399 -2.76 -17.12 -32.59
CA PHE A 399 -1.45 -16.96 -33.19
C PHE A 399 -0.49 -17.96 -32.55
N GLU A 400 0.13 -18.81 -33.32
CA GLU A 400 1.20 -19.70 -32.89
C GLU A 400 2.49 -19.29 -33.57
N LEU A 401 3.48 -18.92 -32.77
CA LEU A 401 4.76 -18.36 -33.25
C LEU A 401 5.92 -19.17 -32.68
N GLU A 402 6.88 -19.44 -33.54
CA GLU A 402 8.13 -20.11 -33.19
C GLU A 402 9.32 -19.23 -33.56
N LEU A 403 10.27 -19.10 -32.64
CA LEU A 403 11.51 -18.36 -32.85
C LEU A 403 12.52 -19.30 -33.51
N LEU A 404 12.76 -19.12 -34.80
CA LEU A 404 13.67 -19.99 -35.59
C LEU A 404 15.14 -19.68 -35.33
N SER A 405 15.50 -18.42 -35.13
CA SER A 405 16.88 -17.99 -34.76
C SER A 405 16.87 -16.61 -34.16
N LEU A 406 17.71 -16.41 -33.16
CA LEU A 406 18.07 -15.10 -32.60
C LEU A 406 19.50 -14.75 -33.02
N ARG A 407 19.69 -13.63 -33.73
CA ARG A 407 21.01 -13.18 -34.18
C ARG A 407 21.37 -11.84 -33.59
#